data_6a04714e22621cc4fa41d74dca08844f
#
_entry.id   6a04714e22621cc4fa41d74dca08844f
#
_cell.length_a   1.000
_cell.length_b   1.000
_cell.length_c   1.000
_cell.angle_alpha   90.00
_cell.angle_beta   90.00
_cell.angle_gamma   90.00
#
_symmetry.space_group_name_H-M   'P 1'
#
loop_
_entity.id
_entity.type
_entity.pdbx_description
1 polymer ?
#
loop_
_entity_poly.entity_id
_entity_poly.type
_entity_poly.pdbx_seq_one_letter_code
_entity_poly.pdbx_strand_id
1 'polypeptide(L)'
;MTVIAWQPQERQRIFITCPFQEILYGGAAGGGKTDGLLGDFLNHANLYGKNAVGVLFRKSFPEFEEVLRRSQEIYGAIGATYKDKSKSWTFPNGATLRLAYIESYDDALQHRGFQYTWAGWDELTLWETDDEYIFIQSRMRSSAGVPTRIVATTNPGGPGHTWVMKRFFIDTNPSGMRPHHTYLDIEKGLAFEDKDLDRVEEGNLPANIKRRTRIFIPGRLADNAFLDNDGEYRARLLSMPELQRRMLLDGRWDVVEGAFFEEWNPQIHVVKSFKPPKDWKRWMAGDWGSSKPYCVLWAATSPNGDVYIYRELYGSDGKPNVGNRKGAYEVGQLIRSMEVEADEWITERYLDASCFDDHGVGTTIGAQFASPQGGSLFFQKSQKKNKAGSISLLRDYLKTVNGTARLKVMDVAVNTIRTLPSLQVDKNNVEQYDTGGEDHCADSLIYLLRKNIKTFEDQKSDHSVMLRNKKVLQSFGSMGCQ
;
A
#
# COMPACT_ATOMS: atom_id res chain seq x y z
N MET A 1 -19.19 40.73 24.43
CA MET A 1 -18.65 39.36 24.52
C MET A 1 -18.31 38.93 23.11
N THR A 2 -17.06 38.62 22.84
CA THR A 2 -16.64 38.06 21.53
C THR A 2 -17.12 36.62 21.50
N VAL A 3 -18.07 36.30 20.63
CA VAL A 3 -18.53 34.92 20.42
C VAL A 3 -17.47 34.22 19.63
N ILE A 4 -16.78 33.24 20.23
CA ILE A 4 -15.87 32.37 19.52
C ILE A 4 -16.73 31.32 18.80
N ALA A 5 -16.91 31.47 17.50
CA ALA A 5 -17.75 30.58 16.71
C ALA A 5 -17.11 29.19 16.51
N TRP A 6 -15.78 29.11 16.53
CA TRP A 6 -15.02 27.88 16.39
C TRP A 6 -13.60 28.04 16.96
N GLN A 7 -13.10 26.99 17.57
CA GLN A 7 -11.73 26.93 18.08
C GLN A 7 -11.11 25.57 17.71
N PRO A 8 -9.90 25.56 17.13
CA PRO A 8 -9.25 24.30 16.79
C PRO A 8 -8.84 23.52 18.06
N GLN A 9 -9.05 22.23 18.05
CA GLN A 9 -8.49 21.32 19.03
C GLN A 9 -6.98 21.18 18.82
N GLU A 10 -6.25 20.62 19.77
CA GLU A 10 -4.81 20.61 19.74
C GLU A 10 -4.22 19.96 18.47
N ARG A 11 -4.76 18.81 18.03
CA ARG A 11 -4.30 18.14 16.82
C ARG A 11 -4.60 18.94 15.56
N GLN A 12 -5.77 19.58 15.49
CA GLN A 12 -6.12 20.50 14.41
C GLN A 12 -5.20 21.71 14.41
N ARG A 13 -4.83 22.24 15.59
CA ARG A 13 -3.89 23.36 15.70
C ARG A 13 -2.52 22.98 15.14
N ILE A 14 -2.00 21.80 15.46
CA ILE A 14 -0.75 21.27 14.88
C ILE A 14 -0.84 21.22 13.36
N PHE A 15 -1.96 20.73 12.81
CA PHE A 15 -2.19 20.66 11.37
C PHE A 15 -2.22 22.06 10.73
N ILE A 16 -3.00 22.99 11.28
CA ILE A 16 -3.18 24.36 10.77
C ILE A 16 -1.87 25.16 10.82
N THR A 17 -1.08 25.00 11.87
CA THR A 17 0.18 25.73 12.04
C THR A 17 1.40 25.05 11.45
N CYS A 18 1.23 23.86 10.88
CA CYS A 18 2.31 23.12 10.23
C CYS A 18 2.89 23.92 9.06
N PRO A 19 4.20 24.19 9.01
CA PRO A 19 4.81 25.06 8.01
C PRO A 19 5.02 24.40 6.64
N PHE A 20 4.79 23.08 6.52
CA PHE A 20 5.11 22.34 5.31
C PHE A 20 4.09 22.54 4.19
N GLN A 21 4.56 22.31 2.98
CA GLN A 21 3.78 22.61 1.77
C GLN A 21 2.72 21.56 1.46
N GLU A 22 2.95 20.30 1.81
CA GLU A 22 2.07 19.19 1.51
C GLU A 22 1.81 18.36 2.78
N ILE A 23 0.57 18.34 3.23
CA ILE A 23 0.20 17.78 4.53
C ILE A 23 -1.00 16.86 4.39
N LEU A 24 -0.89 15.67 4.97
CA LEU A 24 -2.02 14.77 5.19
C LEU A 24 -2.37 14.75 6.67
N TYR A 25 -3.60 15.12 7.00
CA TYR A 25 -4.21 14.93 8.32
C TYR A 25 -5.18 13.74 8.23
N GLY A 26 -4.75 12.57 8.68
CA GLY A 26 -5.47 11.33 8.43
C GLY A 26 -5.43 10.36 9.60
N GLY A 27 -6.25 9.32 9.53
CA GLY A 27 -6.33 8.28 10.55
C GLY A 27 -7.76 7.98 10.98
N ALA A 28 -8.02 7.87 12.29
CA ALA A 28 -9.30 7.44 12.83
C ALA A 28 -10.48 8.35 12.40
N ALA A 29 -11.67 7.77 12.36
CA ALA A 29 -12.91 8.51 12.19
C ALA A 29 -13.16 9.41 13.42
N GLY A 30 -13.90 10.50 13.21
CA GLY A 30 -14.26 11.41 14.31
C GLY A 30 -13.14 12.34 14.79
N GLY A 31 -11.96 12.33 14.16
CA GLY A 31 -10.81 13.17 14.54
C GLY A 31 -10.95 14.67 14.17
N GLY A 32 -12.13 15.16 13.72
CA GLY A 32 -12.35 16.57 13.38
C GLY A 32 -11.60 17.04 12.13
N LYS A 33 -11.36 16.13 11.17
CA LYS A 33 -10.55 16.37 9.97
C LYS A 33 -11.09 17.46 9.07
N THR A 34 -12.39 17.43 8.75
CA THR A 34 -13.05 18.43 7.90
C THR A 34 -13.00 19.82 8.53
N ASP A 35 -13.22 19.94 9.85
CA ASP A 35 -13.04 21.20 10.57
C ASP A 35 -11.59 21.69 10.50
N GLY A 36 -10.62 20.76 10.54
CA GLY A 36 -9.21 21.06 10.35
C GLY A 36 -8.92 21.68 8.98
N LEU A 37 -9.49 21.13 7.89
CA LEU A 37 -9.37 21.72 6.54
C LEU A 37 -9.96 23.12 6.46
N LEU A 38 -11.15 23.31 7.00
CA LEU A 38 -11.81 24.63 7.01
C LEU A 38 -10.97 25.64 7.81
N GLY A 39 -10.45 25.24 8.96
CA GLY A 39 -9.56 26.06 9.79
C GLY A 39 -8.23 26.36 9.14
N ASP A 40 -7.64 25.41 8.41
CA ASP A 40 -6.39 25.62 7.68
C ASP A 40 -6.56 26.65 6.57
N PHE A 41 -7.65 26.59 5.79
CA PHE A 41 -7.93 27.64 4.83
C PHE A 41 -8.18 28.98 5.50
N LEU A 42 -8.90 29.03 6.61
CA LEU A 42 -9.12 30.27 7.36
C LEU A 42 -7.81 30.91 7.79
N ASN A 43 -6.86 30.12 8.29
CA ASN A 43 -5.53 30.60 8.62
C ASN A 43 -4.79 31.15 7.38
N HIS A 44 -4.85 30.45 6.25
CA HIS A 44 -4.27 30.90 4.99
C HIS A 44 -4.91 32.22 4.50
N ALA A 45 -6.25 32.33 4.60
CA ALA A 45 -6.99 33.54 4.27
C ALA A 45 -6.58 34.72 5.18
N ASN A 46 -6.40 34.49 6.46
CA ASN A 46 -5.94 35.50 7.41
C ASN A 46 -4.54 36.03 7.12
N LEU A 47 -3.63 35.12 6.73
CA LEU A 47 -2.25 35.47 6.41
C LEU A 47 -2.10 36.26 5.11
N TYR A 48 -2.88 35.92 4.08
CA TYR A 48 -2.65 36.41 2.72
C TYR A 48 -3.76 37.26 2.13
N GLY A 49 -4.90 37.41 2.84
CA GLY A 49 -6.01 38.27 2.46
C GLY A 49 -6.51 38.01 1.03
N LYS A 50 -6.68 39.04 0.25
CA LYS A 50 -7.16 38.96 -1.15
C LYS A 50 -6.31 38.09 -2.08
N ASN A 51 -5.08 37.80 -1.71
CA ASN A 51 -4.16 36.94 -2.46
C ASN A 51 -4.31 35.44 -2.09
N ALA A 52 -5.12 35.13 -1.07
CA ALA A 52 -5.48 33.76 -0.74
C ALA A 52 -6.60 33.28 -1.66
N VAL A 53 -6.26 32.42 -2.60
CA VAL A 53 -7.19 31.79 -3.55
C VAL A 53 -7.16 30.31 -3.32
N GLY A 54 -8.22 29.78 -2.72
CA GLY A 54 -8.32 28.37 -2.35
C GLY A 54 -9.34 27.59 -3.17
N VAL A 55 -9.13 26.28 -3.18
CA VAL A 55 -10.11 25.30 -3.65
C VAL A 55 -10.15 24.12 -2.69
N LEU A 56 -11.35 23.64 -2.37
CA LEU A 56 -11.58 22.43 -1.57
C LEU A 56 -12.28 21.40 -2.43
N PHE A 57 -11.68 20.21 -2.53
CA PHE A 57 -12.17 19.10 -3.36
C PHE A 57 -12.82 18.01 -2.53
N ARG A 58 -13.92 17.48 -3.05
CA ARG A 58 -14.51 16.20 -2.70
C ARG A 58 -14.74 15.33 -3.93
N LYS A 59 -14.94 14.03 -3.75
CA LYS A 59 -15.13 13.10 -4.87
C LYS A 59 -16.44 13.37 -5.60
N SER A 60 -17.52 13.65 -4.88
CA SER A 60 -18.84 13.89 -5.45
C SER A 60 -19.54 15.10 -4.84
N PHE A 61 -20.54 15.64 -5.56
CA PHE A 61 -21.29 16.82 -5.09
C PHE A 61 -22.16 16.53 -3.86
N PRO A 62 -22.89 15.42 -3.72
CA PRO A 62 -23.67 15.12 -2.52
C PRO A 62 -22.86 15.14 -1.22
N GLU A 63 -21.58 14.77 -1.30
CA GLU A 63 -20.68 14.77 -0.14
C GLU A 63 -20.34 16.19 0.36
N PHE A 64 -20.61 17.22 -0.45
CA PHE A 64 -20.38 18.61 -0.05
C PHE A 64 -21.40 19.16 0.93
N GLU A 65 -22.58 18.59 1.05
CA GLU A 65 -23.64 19.16 1.91
C GLU A 65 -23.16 19.36 3.34
N GLU A 66 -22.48 18.37 3.90
CA GLU A 66 -21.95 18.46 5.27
C GLU A 66 -20.81 19.48 5.38
N VAL A 67 -19.89 19.51 4.40
CA VAL A 67 -18.81 20.49 4.35
C VAL A 67 -19.37 21.91 4.21
N LEU A 68 -20.40 22.10 3.36
CA LEU A 68 -21.05 23.38 3.18
C LEU A 68 -21.75 23.83 4.48
N ARG A 69 -22.54 22.94 5.09
CA ARG A 69 -23.23 23.24 6.36
C ARG A 69 -22.20 23.65 7.42
N ARG A 70 -21.12 22.89 7.56
CA ARG A 70 -20.09 23.18 8.56
C ARG A 70 -19.33 24.48 8.25
N SER A 71 -19.03 24.74 6.98
CA SER A 71 -18.41 26.01 6.57
C SER A 71 -19.30 27.21 6.79
N GLN A 72 -20.65 27.08 6.68
CA GLN A 72 -21.60 28.13 7.00
C GLN A 72 -21.55 28.52 8.50
N GLU A 73 -21.41 27.53 9.38
CA GLU A 73 -21.24 27.77 10.81
C GLU A 73 -19.94 28.52 11.11
N ILE A 74 -18.82 28.12 10.52
CA ILE A 74 -17.48 28.67 10.81
C ILE A 74 -17.28 30.02 10.08
N TYR A 75 -17.50 30.06 8.77
CA TYR A 75 -17.19 31.23 7.95
C TYR A 75 -18.28 32.28 8.00
N GLY A 76 -19.54 31.88 8.11
CA GLY A 76 -20.66 32.82 8.30
C GLY A 76 -20.51 33.65 9.57
N ALA A 77 -20.06 33.06 10.65
CA ALA A 77 -19.84 33.75 11.93
C ALA A 77 -18.77 34.86 11.88
N ILE A 78 -17.87 34.82 10.90
CA ILE A 78 -16.83 35.85 10.68
C ILE A 78 -17.14 36.78 9.51
N GLY A 79 -18.39 36.76 9.01
CA GLY A 79 -18.86 37.65 7.97
C GLY A 79 -18.44 37.27 6.53
N ALA A 80 -17.99 36.05 6.30
CA ALA A 80 -17.79 35.58 4.94
C ALA A 80 -19.14 35.29 4.26
N THR A 81 -19.21 35.48 2.95
CA THR A 81 -20.41 35.28 2.14
C THR A 81 -20.24 34.13 1.15
N TYR A 82 -21.22 33.24 1.10
CA TYR A 82 -21.28 32.15 0.14
C TYR A 82 -22.10 32.51 -1.09
N LYS A 83 -21.57 32.24 -2.28
CA LYS A 83 -22.26 32.38 -3.56
C LYS A 83 -22.58 31.03 -4.14
N ASP A 84 -23.85 30.64 -4.12
CA ASP A 84 -24.25 29.28 -4.57
C ASP A 84 -23.96 29.04 -6.05
N LYS A 85 -24.17 30.05 -6.92
CA LYS A 85 -23.90 29.90 -8.37
C LYS A 85 -22.47 29.58 -8.70
N SER A 86 -21.49 30.13 -7.97
CA SER A 86 -20.05 29.88 -8.16
C SER A 86 -19.50 28.86 -7.17
N LYS A 87 -20.33 28.35 -6.25
CA LYS A 87 -19.93 27.45 -5.17
C LYS A 87 -18.69 27.96 -4.43
N SER A 88 -18.69 29.24 -4.05
CA SER A 88 -17.51 29.89 -3.48
C SER A 88 -17.82 30.80 -2.32
N TRP A 89 -16.94 30.79 -1.34
CA TRP A 89 -16.85 31.74 -0.24
C TRP A 89 -16.02 32.95 -0.62
N THR A 90 -16.46 34.13 -0.18
CA THR A 90 -15.68 35.37 -0.20
C THR A 90 -15.58 35.91 1.22
N PHE A 91 -14.35 36.09 1.69
CA PHE A 91 -14.07 36.58 3.03
C PHE A 91 -13.98 38.10 3.09
N PRO A 92 -14.19 38.74 4.26
CA PRO A 92 -14.13 40.21 4.40
C PRO A 92 -12.78 40.80 3.96
N ASN A 93 -11.67 40.06 4.09
CA ASN A 93 -10.33 40.47 3.66
C ASN A 93 -10.05 40.22 2.16
N GLY A 94 -11.05 39.77 1.42
CA GLY A 94 -10.95 39.51 -0.02
C GLY A 94 -10.43 38.11 -0.40
N ALA A 95 -10.12 37.26 0.57
CA ALA A 95 -9.77 35.84 0.29
C ALA A 95 -10.98 35.11 -0.33
N THR A 96 -10.71 34.10 -1.15
CA THR A 96 -11.75 33.30 -1.79
C THR A 96 -11.50 31.83 -1.68
N LEU A 97 -12.53 31.04 -1.37
CA LEU A 97 -12.48 29.57 -1.37
C LEU A 97 -13.58 29.02 -2.27
N ARG A 98 -13.20 28.25 -3.29
CA ARG A 98 -14.11 27.50 -4.14
C ARG A 98 -14.33 26.10 -3.56
N LEU A 99 -15.57 25.63 -3.55
CA LEU A 99 -15.91 24.23 -3.34
C LEU A 99 -16.09 23.56 -4.71
N ALA A 100 -15.38 22.49 -4.98
CA ALA A 100 -15.39 21.79 -6.26
C ALA A 100 -15.36 20.28 -6.05
N TYR A 101 -15.94 19.52 -6.98
CA TYR A 101 -15.83 18.07 -7.00
C TYR A 101 -14.98 17.62 -8.18
N ILE A 102 -14.34 16.48 -8.05
CA ILE A 102 -13.56 15.80 -9.10
C ILE A 102 -13.92 14.31 -9.05
N GLU A 103 -14.82 13.87 -9.91
CA GLU A 103 -15.17 12.45 -10.06
C GLU A 103 -14.20 11.72 -11.00
N SER A 104 -13.69 12.46 -12.00
CA SER A 104 -12.83 11.96 -13.05
C SER A 104 -11.67 12.91 -13.36
N TYR A 105 -10.69 12.43 -14.11
CA TYR A 105 -9.59 13.26 -14.59
C TYR A 105 -10.08 14.42 -15.50
N ASP A 106 -11.17 14.23 -16.24
CA ASP A 106 -11.77 15.29 -17.07
C ASP A 106 -12.30 16.45 -16.22
N ASP A 107 -12.82 16.18 -15.03
CA ASP A 107 -13.21 17.23 -14.08
C ASP A 107 -12.00 18.02 -13.60
N ALA A 108 -10.88 17.33 -13.31
CA ALA A 108 -9.64 18.01 -12.97
C ALA A 108 -9.16 18.93 -14.09
N LEU A 109 -9.32 18.53 -15.35
CA LEU A 109 -8.95 19.35 -16.51
C LEU A 109 -9.73 20.66 -16.61
N GLN A 110 -10.93 20.77 -16.06
CA GLN A 110 -11.71 22.03 -15.99
C GLN A 110 -11.00 23.12 -15.18
N HIS A 111 -10.03 22.73 -14.34
CA HIS A 111 -9.20 23.65 -13.56
C HIS A 111 -7.99 24.21 -14.31
N ARG A 112 -7.82 23.95 -15.63
CA ARG A 112 -6.66 24.40 -16.44
C ARG A 112 -6.40 25.90 -16.36
N GLY A 113 -7.47 26.72 -16.33
CA GLY A 113 -7.38 28.17 -16.30
C GLY A 113 -7.19 28.78 -14.89
N PHE A 114 -7.26 27.98 -13.85
CA PHE A 114 -7.21 28.50 -12.48
C PHE A 114 -5.78 28.52 -11.92
N GLN A 115 -5.59 29.40 -10.94
CA GLN A 115 -4.39 29.48 -10.12
C GLN A 115 -4.81 29.48 -8.68
N TYR A 116 -4.24 28.57 -7.90
CA TYR A 116 -4.55 28.42 -6.49
C TYR A 116 -3.32 28.62 -5.64
N THR A 117 -3.48 29.23 -4.46
CA THR A 117 -2.46 29.32 -3.43
C THR A 117 -2.70 28.28 -2.35
N TRP A 118 -3.93 27.73 -2.28
CA TRP A 118 -4.30 26.69 -1.35
C TRP A 118 -5.21 25.65 -2.04
N ALA A 119 -4.93 24.37 -1.83
CA ALA A 119 -5.79 23.29 -2.26
C ALA A 119 -6.02 22.32 -1.10
N GLY A 120 -7.29 22.08 -0.78
CA GLY A 120 -7.73 21.09 0.20
C GLY A 120 -8.37 19.87 -0.50
N TRP A 121 -8.07 18.69 -0.01
CA TRP A 121 -8.67 17.44 -0.45
C TRP A 121 -9.30 16.73 0.73
N ASP A 122 -10.61 16.60 0.73
CA ASP A 122 -11.31 15.88 1.80
C ASP A 122 -11.61 14.45 1.36
N GLU A 123 -11.26 13.47 2.21
CA GLU A 123 -11.33 12.03 1.96
C GLU A 123 -10.47 11.59 0.76
N LEU A 124 -9.18 11.95 0.77
CA LEU A 124 -8.24 11.75 -0.34
C LEU A 124 -8.14 10.30 -0.84
N THR A 125 -8.40 9.29 -0.01
CA THR A 125 -8.38 7.87 -0.42
C THR A 125 -9.56 7.45 -1.30
N LEU A 126 -10.53 8.34 -1.56
CA LEU A 126 -11.60 8.08 -2.51
C LEU A 126 -11.14 8.15 -3.98
N TRP A 127 -10.00 8.78 -4.28
CA TRP A 127 -9.40 8.79 -5.62
C TRP A 127 -8.51 7.57 -5.79
N GLU A 128 -8.78 6.77 -6.82
CA GLU A 128 -8.10 5.50 -7.08
C GLU A 128 -6.62 5.69 -7.44
N THR A 129 -6.32 6.75 -8.20
CA THR A 129 -4.96 7.14 -8.61
C THR A 129 -4.62 8.55 -8.12
N ASP A 130 -3.36 8.95 -8.22
CA ASP A 130 -2.93 10.31 -7.88
C ASP A 130 -2.94 11.28 -9.07
N ASP A 131 -3.48 10.89 -10.21
CA ASP A 131 -3.44 11.69 -11.45
C ASP A 131 -4.11 13.05 -11.28
N GLU A 132 -5.34 13.11 -10.71
CA GLU A 132 -6.07 14.33 -10.46
C GLU A 132 -5.34 15.21 -9.44
N TYR A 133 -4.79 14.59 -8.42
CA TYR A 133 -4.02 15.27 -7.37
C TYR A 133 -2.75 15.93 -7.96
N ILE A 134 -1.99 15.21 -8.76
CA ILE A 134 -0.79 15.70 -9.45
C ILE A 134 -1.16 16.81 -10.44
N PHE A 135 -2.27 16.65 -11.19
CA PHE A 135 -2.72 17.68 -12.10
C PHE A 135 -3.00 18.99 -11.37
N ILE A 136 -3.74 18.97 -10.27
CA ILE A 136 -4.04 20.17 -9.48
C ILE A 136 -2.76 20.78 -8.86
N GLN A 137 -1.75 19.98 -8.51
CA GLN A 137 -0.46 20.53 -8.09
C GLN A 137 0.15 21.47 -9.15
N SER A 138 -0.03 21.19 -10.43
CA SER A 138 0.44 22.05 -11.51
C SER A 138 -0.29 23.39 -11.58
N ARG A 139 -1.42 23.53 -10.88
CA ARG A 139 -2.21 24.78 -10.79
C ARG A 139 -1.83 25.62 -9.57
N MET A 140 -1.00 25.05 -8.67
CA MET A 140 -0.54 25.72 -7.46
C MET A 140 0.55 26.73 -7.80
N ARG A 141 0.17 28.01 -7.85
CA ARG A 141 1.09 29.11 -8.17
C ARG A 141 0.52 30.44 -7.70
N SER A 142 1.39 31.40 -7.44
CA SER A 142 1.03 32.75 -7.03
C SER A 142 1.89 33.78 -7.73
N SER A 143 1.25 34.76 -8.38
CA SER A 143 1.93 35.96 -8.90
C SER A 143 2.25 36.98 -7.81
N ALA A 144 1.62 36.87 -6.64
CA ALA A 144 1.80 37.75 -5.50
C ALA A 144 2.82 37.21 -4.46
N GLY A 145 3.54 36.13 -4.79
CA GLY A 145 4.52 35.53 -3.89
C GLY A 145 3.96 34.78 -2.69
N VAL A 146 2.66 34.44 -2.71
CA VAL A 146 2.04 33.64 -1.64
C VAL A 146 2.59 32.20 -1.72
N PRO A 147 3.13 31.64 -0.63
CA PRO A 147 3.53 30.24 -0.58
C PRO A 147 2.33 29.31 -0.88
N THR A 148 2.53 28.37 -1.78
CA THR A 148 1.48 27.40 -2.11
C THR A 148 1.38 26.31 -1.07
N ARG A 149 0.16 25.89 -0.73
CA ARG A 149 -0.13 24.91 0.31
C ARG A 149 -1.15 23.89 -0.19
N ILE A 150 -0.85 22.61 -0.03
CA ILE A 150 -1.75 21.51 -0.35
C ILE A 150 -1.97 20.72 0.93
N VAL A 151 -3.22 20.57 1.30
CA VAL A 151 -3.61 19.83 2.48
C VAL A 151 -4.64 18.78 2.14
N ALA A 152 -4.58 17.65 2.79
CA ALA A 152 -5.54 16.58 2.58
C ALA A 152 -5.99 15.97 3.89
N THR A 153 -7.21 15.45 3.89
CA THR A 153 -7.73 14.62 4.98
C THR A 153 -8.20 13.30 4.43
N THR A 154 -8.14 12.25 5.26
CA THR A 154 -8.73 10.96 4.93
C THR A 154 -8.75 10.01 6.12
N ASN A 155 -9.52 8.93 5.99
CA ASN A 155 -9.39 7.72 6.78
C ASN A 155 -8.55 6.69 6.02
N PRO A 156 -7.93 5.71 6.70
CA PRO A 156 -7.40 4.52 6.03
C PRO A 156 -8.50 3.78 5.28
N GLY A 157 -8.16 3.10 4.21
CA GLY A 157 -9.11 2.39 3.35
C GLY A 157 -9.46 3.18 2.08
N GLY A 158 -10.45 2.67 1.33
CA GLY A 158 -10.83 3.21 0.04
C GLY A 158 -9.87 2.87 -1.10
N PRO A 159 -10.27 3.13 -2.35
CA PRO A 159 -9.52 2.71 -3.54
C PRO A 159 -8.13 3.34 -3.64
N GLY A 160 -7.94 4.54 -3.15
CA GLY A 160 -6.67 5.27 -3.18
C GLY A 160 -5.73 5.00 -2.01
N HIS A 161 -6.09 4.10 -1.10
CA HIS A 161 -5.33 3.81 0.13
C HIS A 161 -3.82 3.65 -0.12
N THR A 162 -3.46 2.83 -1.09
CA THR A 162 -2.06 2.46 -1.35
C THR A 162 -1.22 3.64 -1.85
N TRP A 163 -1.73 4.46 -2.78
CA TRP A 163 -0.97 5.58 -3.28
C TRP A 163 -0.84 6.70 -2.24
N VAL A 164 -1.91 6.95 -1.47
CA VAL A 164 -1.88 7.94 -0.36
C VAL A 164 -0.86 7.52 0.70
N MET A 165 -0.88 6.25 1.09
CA MET A 165 0.06 5.71 2.06
C MET A 165 1.52 5.89 1.62
N LYS A 166 1.84 5.59 0.35
CA LYS A 166 3.18 5.78 -0.22
C LYS A 166 3.56 7.26 -0.33
N ARG A 167 2.64 8.09 -0.85
CA ARG A 167 2.91 9.51 -1.07
C ARG A 167 3.30 10.24 0.20
N PHE A 168 2.67 9.89 1.32
CA PHE A 168 2.92 10.51 2.63
C PHE A 168 3.82 9.68 3.53
N PHE A 169 4.49 8.65 2.99
CA PHE A 169 5.47 7.79 3.68
C PHE A 169 4.91 7.10 4.92
N ILE A 170 3.62 6.78 4.93
CA ILE A 170 2.97 6.13 6.07
C ILE A 170 3.41 4.68 6.21
N ASP A 171 3.73 4.01 5.09
CA ASP A 171 4.28 2.65 5.03
C ASP A 171 5.62 2.53 5.75
N THR A 172 6.47 3.55 5.65
CA THR A 172 7.79 3.61 6.28
C THR A 172 7.78 4.32 7.63
N ASN A 173 6.77 5.17 7.87
CA ASN A 173 6.60 5.96 9.10
C ASN A 173 5.13 6.02 9.54
N PRO A 174 4.51 4.91 9.98
CA PRO A 174 3.10 4.85 10.35
C PRO A 174 2.74 5.73 11.57
N SER A 175 3.71 6.07 12.40
CA SER A 175 3.50 7.00 13.53
C SER A 175 3.36 8.45 13.10
N GLY A 176 3.69 8.79 11.85
CA GLY A 176 3.61 10.15 11.31
C GLY A 176 4.54 11.15 12.01
N MET A 177 4.21 12.43 11.89
CA MET A 177 4.86 13.57 12.57
C MET A 177 6.33 13.81 12.19
N ARG A 178 6.86 13.09 11.20
CA ARG A 178 8.18 13.33 10.64
C ARG A 178 8.04 13.87 9.22
N PRO A 179 8.68 15.01 8.90
CA PRO A 179 8.71 15.50 7.53
C PRO A 179 9.57 14.58 6.67
N HIS A 180 9.12 14.39 5.43
CA HIS A 180 9.89 13.75 4.37
C HIS A 180 10.20 14.78 3.29
N HIS A 181 11.47 14.83 2.90
CA HIS A 181 11.96 15.73 1.88
C HIS A 181 12.19 14.98 0.57
N THR A 182 11.69 15.57 -0.51
CA THR A 182 12.00 15.17 -1.88
C THR A 182 12.62 16.36 -2.57
N TYR A 183 13.70 16.15 -3.28
CA TYR A 183 14.42 17.17 -4.01
C TYR A 183 14.10 17.08 -5.48
N LEU A 184 13.96 18.22 -6.13
CA LEU A 184 13.76 18.32 -7.56
C LEU A 184 14.94 19.10 -8.16
N ASP A 185 15.74 18.44 -8.98
CA ASP A 185 16.71 19.11 -9.84
C ASP A 185 15.95 19.71 -11.04
N ILE A 186 15.78 21.04 -11.01
CA ILE A 186 14.98 21.74 -12.02
C ILE A 186 15.67 21.81 -13.39
N GLU A 187 16.98 21.63 -13.47
CA GLU A 187 17.72 21.57 -14.73
C GLU A 187 17.61 20.20 -15.38
N LYS A 188 17.67 19.13 -14.59
CA LYS A 188 17.57 17.75 -15.09
C LYS A 188 16.13 17.23 -15.14
N GLY A 189 15.18 17.90 -14.46
CA GLY A 189 13.79 17.44 -14.36
C GLY A 189 13.64 16.14 -13.55
N LEU A 190 14.57 15.84 -12.64
CA LEU A 190 14.61 14.60 -11.86
C LEU A 190 14.25 14.87 -10.40
N ALA A 191 13.36 14.04 -9.86
CA ALA A 191 13.08 13.98 -8.43
C ALA A 191 13.93 12.90 -7.77
N PHE A 192 14.48 13.19 -6.58
CA PHE A 192 15.34 12.29 -5.82
C PHE A 192 15.24 12.54 -4.31
N GLU A 193 15.70 11.60 -3.53
CA GLU A 193 15.86 11.71 -2.08
C GLU A 193 17.36 11.76 -1.75
N ASP A 194 17.74 12.64 -0.80
CA ASP A 194 19.12 12.78 -0.38
C ASP A 194 19.19 13.18 1.10
N LYS A 195 19.70 12.27 1.93
CA LYS A 195 19.80 12.46 3.39
C LYS A 195 20.81 13.53 3.80
N ASP A 196 21.79 13.83 2.98
CA ASP A 196 22.75 14.88 3.25
C ASP A 196 22.11 16.25 3.01
N LEU A 197 21.28 16.36 1.97
CA LEU A 197 20.48 17.56 1.70
C LEU A 197 19.38 17.78 2.77
N ASP A 198 18.93 16.74 3.47
CA ASP A 198 17.96 16.90 4.56
C ASP A 198 18.48 17.79 5.70
N ARG A 199 19.80 17.87 5.84
CA ARG A 199 20.49 18.68 6.86
C ARG A 199 20.82 20.09 6.39
N VAL A 200 20.63 20.39 5.13
CA VAL A 200 20.91 21.69 4.54
C VAL A 200 19.70 22.61 4.77
N GLU A 201 19.93 23.82 5.28
CA GLU A 201 18.88 24.84 5.36
C GLU A 201 18.39 25.22 3.95
N GLU A 202 17.10 25.49 3.82
CA GLU A 202 16.46 25.71 2.50
C GLU A 202 17.13 26.84 1.70
N GLY A 203 17.57 27.91 2.38
CA GLY A 203 18.29 29.02 1.76
C GLY A 203 19.70 28.69 1.26
N ASN A 204 20.27 27.57 1.68
CA ASN A 204 21.61 27.11 1.36
C ASN A 204 21.61 25.97 0.32
N LEU A 205 20.43 25.54 -0.16
CA LEU A 205 20.33 24.56 -1.24
C LEU A 205 20.93 25.11 -2.55
N PRO A 206 21.54 24.25 -3.39
CA PRO A 206 21.96 24.64 -4.74
C PRO A 206 20.80 25.28 -5.52
N ALA A 207 21.08 26.30 -6.31
CA ALA A 207 20.05 27.10 -6.99
C ALA A 207 19.11 26.27 -7.89
N ASN A 208 19.65 25.19 -8.48
CA ASN A 208 18.89 24.23 -9.32
C ASN A 208 18.12 23.19 -8.49
N ILE A 209 18.28 23.13 -7.16
CA ILE A 209 17.59 22.15 -6.32
C ILE A 209 16.44 22.82 -5.56
N LYS A 210 15.27 22.25 -5.68
CA LYS A 210 14.07 22.65 -4.91
C LYS A 210 13.64 21.52 -3.97
N ARG A 211 13.47 21.86 -2.69
CA ARG A 211 12.94 20.93 -1.68
C ARG A 211 11.43 20.97 -1.68
N ARG A 212 10.82 19.78 -1.67
CA ARG A 212 9.40 19.60 -1.35
C ARG A 212 9.28 18.78 -0.08
N THR A 213 8.54 19.29 0.89
CA THR A 213 8.35 18.64 2.17
C THR A 213 6.93 18.15 2.31
N ARG A 214 6.80 16.88 2.67
CA ARG A 214 5.52 16.22 2.97
C ARG A 214 5.51 15.75 4.42
N ILE A 215 4.34 15.75 5.02
CA ILE A 215 4.15 15.23 6.37
C ILE A 215 2.80 14.56 6.51
N PHE A 216 2.78 13.44 7.22
CA PHE A 216 1.58 12.80 7.73
C PHE A 216 1.37 13.19 9.19
N ILE A 217 0.19 13.73 9.51
CA ILE A 217 -0.25 14.05 10.88
C ILE A 217 -1.36 13.06 11.23
N PRO A 218 -1.11 12.08 12.11
CA PRO A 218 -2.13 11.12 12.50
C PRO A 218 -3.20 11.77 13.37
N GLY A 219 -4.47 11.59 12.99
CA GLY A 219 -5.65 11.97 13.77
C GLY A 219 -6.27 10.74 14.44
N ARG A 220 -6.61 10.85 15.71
CA ARG A 220 -7.26 9.80 16.50
C ARG A 220 -8.58 10.29 17.06
N LEU A 221 -9.49 9.39 17.39
CA LEU A 221 -10.74 9.77 18.08
C LEU A 221 -10.45 10.50 19.38
N ALA A 222 -9.44 10.06 20.15
CA ALA A 222 -9.02 10.71 21.39
C ALA A 222 -8.51 12.15 21.23
N ASP A 223 -8.16 12.56 20.00
CA ASP A 223 -7.79 13.94 19.70
C ASP A 223 -9.02 14.86 19.58
N ASN A 224 -10.26 14.29 19.60
CA ASN A 224 -11.51 15.01 19.52
C ASN A 224 -12.31 14.85 20.85
N ALA A 225 -12.06 15.76 21.77
CA ALA A 225 -12.69 15.74 23.08
C ALA A 225 -14.23 15.80 23.02
N PHE A 226 -14.83 16.39 21.98
CA PHE A 226 -16.28 16.48 21.86
C PHE A 226 -16.93 15.12 21.57
N LEU A 227 -16.28 14.27 20.77
CA LEU A 227 -16.81 12.95 20.44
C LEU A 227 -16.31 11.85 21.38
N ASP A 228 -15.11 12.00 21.93
CA ASP A 228 -14.52 10.98 22.81
C ASP A 228 -15.17 10.99 24.20
N ASN A 229 -15.57 12.15 24.72
CA ASN A 229 -16.21 12.31 26.03
C ASN A 229 -17.62 11.70 26.10
N ASP A 230 -18.34 11.62 24.99
CA ASP A 230 -19.68 11.03 24.94
C ASP A 230 -19.64 9.48 25.11
N GLY A 231 -18.55 8.83 24.74
CA GLY A 231 -18.39 7.39 24.81
C GLY A 231 -19.28 6.60 23.85
N GLU A 232 -20.41 7.15 23.43
CA GLU A 232 -21.40 6.46 22.59
C GLU A 232 -20.84 6.27 21.15
N TYR A 233 -20.19 7.27 20.60
CA TYR A 233 -19.55 7.16 19.29
C TYR A 233 -18.44 6.10 19.29
N ARG A 234 -17.63 6.06 20.34
CA ARG A 234 -16.62 5.01 20.56
C ARG A 234 -17.26 3.62 20.65
N ALA A 235 -18.37 3.47 21.38
CA ALA A 235 -19.09 2.22 21.48
C ALA A 235 -19.62 1.73 20.12
N ARG A 236 -20.13 2.63 19.30
CA ARG A 236 -20.54 2.31 17.90
C ARG A 236 -19.39 1.82 17.07
N LEU A 237 -18.22 2.48 17.11
CA LEU A 237 -17.02 2.02 16.39
C LEU A 237 -16.53 0.66 16.91
N LEU A 238 -16.60 0.42 18.23
CA LEU A 238 -16.23 -0.86 18.83
C LEU A 238 -17.16 -2.03 18.42
N SER A 239 -18.41 -1.75 18.06
CA SER A 239 -19.36 -2.76 17.57
C SER A 239 -19.17 -3.13 16.09
N MET A 240 -18.31 -2.42 15.36
CA MET A 240 -18.01 -2.73 13.96
C MET A 240 -17.18 -4.01 13.82
N PRO A 241 -17.19 -4.66 12.65
CA PRO A 241 -16.27 -5.74 12.30
C PRO A 241 -14.82 -5.34 12.59
N GLU A 242 -14.00 -6.30 12.99
CA GLU A 242 -12.62 -6.03 13.44
C GLU A 242 -11.81 -5.20 12.44
N LEU A 243 -11.92 -5.52 11.16
CA LEU A 243 -11.24 -4.80 10.09
C LEU A 243 -11.60 -3.30 10.10
N GLN A 244 -12.91 -2.98 10.05
CA GLN A 244 -13.40 -1.61 10.06
C GLN A 244 -13.04 -0.88 11.36
N ARG A 245 -13.10 -1.58 12.48
CA ARG A 245 -12.67 -1.03 13.77
C ARG A 245 -11.21 -0.63 13.76
N ARG A 246 -10.32 -1.47 13.25
CA ARG A 246 -8.88 -1.17 13.14
C ARG A 246 -8.61 0.03 12.23
N MET A 247 -9.38 0.20 11.16
CA MET A 247 -9.27 1.35 10.26
C MET A 247 -9.87 2.62 10.87
N LEU A 248 -11.11 2.55 11.35
CA LEU A 248 -11.88 3.74 11.72
C LEU A 248 -11.67 4.17 13.17
N LEU A 249 -11.47 3.23 14.12
CA LEU A 249 -11.20 3.57 15.52
C LEU A 249 -9.70 3.76 15.77
N ASP A 250 -8.86 2.82 15.29
CA ASP A 250 -7.43 2.84 15.58
C ASP A 250 -6.64 3.66 14.54
N GLY A 251 -7.26 4.01 13.40
CA GLY A 251 -6.63 4.77 12.31
C GLY A 251 -5.48 4.02 11.64
N ARG A 252 -5.54 2.68 11.61
CA ARG A 252 -4.45 1.84 11.09
C ARG A 252 -4.42 1.82 9.58
N TRP A 253 -3.25 2.04 9.03
CA TRP A 253 -2.98 2.04 7.59
C TRP A 253 -2.44 0.70 7.05
N ASP A 254 -2.09 -0.21 7.92
CA ASP A 254 -1.66 -1.56 7.57
C ASP A 254 -2.82 -2.54 7.31
N VAL A 255 -4.04 -2.01 7.22
CA VAL A 255 -5.29 -2.74 7.02
C VAL A 255 -6.00 -2.17 5.80
N VAL A 256 -6.36 -3.02 4.83
CA VAL A 256 -7.03 -2.60 3.61
C VAL A 256 -8.44 -3.18 3.58
N GLU A 257 -9.45 -2.33 3.45
CA GLU A 257 -10.86 -2.76 3.33
C GLU A 257 -11.07 -3.51 2.00
N GLY A 258 -11.75 -4.66 2.08
CA GLY A 258 -11.94 -5.53 0.92
C GLY A 258 -10.68 -6.29 0.52
N ALA A 259 -9.62 -6.25 1.34
CA ALA A 259 -8.46 -7.09 1.11
C ALA A 259 -8.86 -8.56 1.09
N PHE A 260 -8.46 -9.27 0.06
CA PHE A 260 -8.79 -10.68 -0.08
C PHE A 260 -8.12 -11.55 1.00
N PHE A 261 -6.88 -11.21 1.41
CA PHE A 261 -6.14 -11.88 2.48
C PHE A 261 -6.19 -11.04 3.76
N GLU A 262 -7.34 -11.04 4.44
CA GLU A 262 -7.54 -10.32 5.71
C GLU A 262 -6.64 -10.81 6.84
N GLU A 263 -6.13 -12.06 6.72
CA GLU A 263 -5.20 -12.69 7.65
C GLU A 263 -3.81 -12.02 7.64
N TRP A 264 -3.48 -11.27 6.59
CA TRP A 264 -2.18 -10.60 6.47
C TRP A 264 -1.99 -9.52 7.54
N ASN A 265 -0.91 -9.63 8.28
CA ASN A 265 -0.49 -8.64 9.27
C ASN A 265 1.03 -8.45 9.16
N PRO A 266 1.52 -7.29 8.69
CA PRO A 266 2.94 -7.04 8.54
C PRO A 266 3.76 -7.24 9.81
N GLN A 267 3.20 -6.95 10.99
CA GLN A 267 3.89 -7.13 12.28
C GLN A 267 4.14 -8.60 12.64
N ILE A 268 3.38 -9.52 12.03
CA ILE A 268 3.47 -10.96 12.27
C ILE A 268 4.19 -11.66 11.13
N HIS A 269 3.87 -11.26 9.88
CA HIS A 269 4.34 -11.94 8.68
C HIS A 269 5.66 -11.41 8.14
N VAL A 270 5.97 -10.12 8.34
CA VAL A 270 7.22 -9.53 7.86
C VAL A 270 8.31 -9.70 8.91
N VAL A 271 9.43 -10.31 8.50
CA VAL A 271 10.57 -10.52 9.38
C VAL A 271 11.82 -9.91 8.76
N LYS A 272 12.78 -9.53 9.60
CA LYS A 272 14.08 -9.09 9.11
C LYS A 272 14.76 -10.19 8.31
N SER A 273 15.39 -9.80 7.20
CA SER A 273 16.14 -10.72 6.35
C SER A 273 17.31 -11.36 7.09
N PHE A 274 17.47 -12.65 6.88
CA PHE A 274 18.61 -13.43 7.33
C PHE A 274 18.95 -14.50 6.27
N LYS A 275 20.16 -15.05 6.31
CA LYS A 275 20.52 -16.17 5.43
C LYS A 275 19.95 -17.47 6.03
N PRO A 276 18.99 -18.14 5.35
CA PRO A 276 18.47 -19.42 5.86
C PRO A 276 19.58 -20.42 6.10
N PRO A 277 19.54 -21.22 7.18
CA PRO A 277 20.52 -22.28 7.45
C PRO A 277 20.63 -23.25 6.27
N LYS A 278 21.83 -23.83 6.05
CA LYS A 278 22.09 -24.72 4.89
C LYS A 278 21.25 -26.01 4.92
N ASP A 279 20.85 -26.46 6.07
CA ASP A 279 20.04 -27.67 6.31
C ASP A 279 18.53 -27.44 6.06
N TRP A 280 18.09 -26.18 5.92
CA TRP A 280 16.71 -25.91 5.55
C TRP A 280 16.45 -26.27 4.10
N LYS A 281 15.34 -26.98 3.86
CA LYS A 281 14.89 -27.28 2.50
C LYS A 281 14.52 -26.00 1.79
N ARG A 282 15.04 -25.83 0.56
CA ARG A 282 14.82 -24.66 -0.29
C ARG A 282 14.19 -25.06 -1.60
N TRP A 283 13.28 -24.24 -2.06
CA TRP A 283 12.66 -24.36 -3.38
C TRP A 283 12.22 -22.99 -3.87
N MET A 284 11.75 -22.91 -5.09
CA MET A 284 11.24 -21.69 -5.67
C MET A 284 9.99 -21.94 -6.49
N ALA A 285 9.17 -20.89 -6.63
CA ALA A 285 8.08 -20.89 -7.58
C ALA A 285 7.97 -19.52 -8.24
N GLY A 286 7.40 -19.50 -9.45
CA GLY A 286 7.20 -18.26 -10.19
C GLY A 286 5.88 -18.22 -10.94
N ASP A 287 5.32 -17.03 -11.01
CA ASP A 287 4.29 -16.64 -11.95
C ASP A 287 4.93 -15.85 -13.09
N TRP A 288 4.67 -16.27 -14.32
CA TRP A 288 5.32 -15.70 -15.50
C TRP A 288 4.48 -14.64 -16.18
N GLY A 289 5.11 -13.50 -16.43
CA GLY A 289 4.57 -12.44 -17.26
C GLY A 289 5.70 -11.71 -18.01
N SER A 290 5.39 -11.08 -19.12
CA SER A 290 6.31 -10.24 -19.87
C SER A 290 5.75 -8.83 -20.04
N SER A 291 4.53 -8.70 -20.51
CA SER A 291 3.79 -7.43 -20.52
C SER A 291 3.26 -7.05 -19.15
N LYS A 292 2.88 -8.03 -18.34
CA LYS A 292 2.66 -7.92 -16.90
C LYS A 292 3.91 -8.38 -16.15
N PRO A 293 4.12 -7.96 -14.88
CA PRO A 293 5.26 -8.39 -14.11
C PRO A 293 5.31 -9.91 -13.93
N TYR A 294 6.49 -10.49 -14.02
CA TYR A 294 6.72 -11.82 -13.47
C TYR A 294 7.08 -11.70 -11.98
N CYS A 295 6.75 -12.71 -11.22
CA CYS A 295 7.17 -12.83 -9.84
C CYS A 295 7.81 -14.20 -9.60
N VAL A 296 9.04 -14.23 -9.07
CA VAL A 296 9.74 -15.45 -8.68
C VAL A 296 10.11 -15.34 -7.21
N LEU A 297 9.68 -16.32 -6.42
CA LEU A 297 9.90 -16.36 -4.97
C LEU A 297 10.74 -17.57 -4.59
N TRP A 298 11.75 -17.36 -3.74
CA TRP A 298 12.52 -18.40 -3.11
C TRP A 298 12.04 -18.59 -1.67
N ALA A 299 11.81 -19.84 -1.32
CA ALA A 299 11.37 -20.23 0.00
C ALA A 299 12.30 -21.20 0.69
N ALA A 300 12.32 -21.13 2.00
CA ALA A 300 12.97 -22.10 2.87
C ALA A 300 12.02 -22.53 3.99
N THR A 301 12.08 -23.82 4.37
CA THR A 301 11.27 -24.36 5.47
C THR A 301 12.14 -24.56 6.70
N SER A 302 11.72 -23.99 7.83
CA SER A 302 12.30 -24.25 9.14
C SER A 302 12.00 -25.68 9.63
N PRO A 303 12.73 -26.19 10.62
CA PRO A 303 12.43 -27.49 11.24
C PRO A 303 11.00 -27.61 11.80
N ASN A 304 10.39 -26.49 12.19
CA ASN A 304 9.01 -26.43 12.71
C ASN A 304 7.95 -26.44 11.60
N GLY A 305 8.35 -26.40 10.32
CA GLY A 305 7.44 -26.37 9.19
C GLY A 305 6.98 -24.95 8.80
N ASP A 306 7.56 -23.90 9.38
CA ASP A 306 7.31 -22.52 8.95
C ASP A 306 8.03 -22.26 7.62
N VAL A 307 7.36 -21.53 6.73
CA VAL A 307 7.86 -21.16 5.42
C VAL A 307 8.34 -19.72 5.43
N TYR A 308 9.57 -19.51 5.00
CA TYR A 308 10.20 -18.20 4.89
C TYR A 308 10.43 -17.87 3.42
N ILE A 309 9.81 -16.80 2.94
CA ILE A 309 10.13 -16.20 1.64
C ILE A 309 11.36 -15.32 1.87
N TYR A 310 12.52 -15.77 1.38
CA TYR A 310 13.80 -15.12 1.69
C TYR A 310 14.42 -14.37 0.52
N ARG A 311 13.84 -14.50 -0.68
CA ARG A 311 14.26 -13.77 -1.87
C ARG A 311 13.10 -13.61 -2.84
N GLU A 312 13.08 -12.49 -3.54
CA GLU A 312 12.10 -12.15 -4.58
C GLU A 312 12.82 -11.62 -5.81
N LEU A 313 12.34 -11.99 -6.99
CA LEU A 313 12.66 -11.35 -8.25
C LEU A 313 11.34 -10.94 -8.91
N TYR A 314 11.14 -9.62 -9.05
CA TYR A 314 9.90 -9.04 -9.56
C TYR A 314 10.17 -8.22 -10.82
N GLY A 315 9.46 -8.54 -11.91
CA GLY A 315 9.72 -8.00 -13.24
C GLY A 315 8.88 -6.79 -13.62
N SER A 316 8.89 -5.73 -12.82
CA SER A 316 8.19 -4.47 -13.12
C SER A 316 9.08 -3.45 -13.86
N ASP A 317 8.46 -2.55 -14.63
CA ASP A 317 9.09 -1.35 -15.21
C ASP A 317 9.05 -0.13 -14.26
N GLY A 318 8.55 -0.33 -13.03
CA GLY A 318 8.34 0.74 -12.03
C GLY A 318 6.90 1.25 -11.96
N LYS A 319 6.02 0.84 -12.89
CA LYS A 319 4.59 1.14 -12.85
C LYS A 319 3.80 -0.04 -12.30
N PRO A 320 2.69 0.19 -11.59
CA PRO A 320 1.82 -0.87 -11.11
C PRO A 320 1.34 -1.76 -12.26
N ASN A 321 1.44 -3.08 -12.08
CA ASN A 321 0.96 -4.11 -13.02
C ASN A 321 1.53 -4.02 -14.45
N VAL A 322 2.68 -3.34 -14.64
CA VAL A 322 3.37 -3.25 -15.94
C VAL A 322 4.71 -3.97 -15.88
N GLY A 323 4.89 -4.96 -16.76
CA GLY A 323 6.10 -5.77 -16.83
C GLY A 323 7.24 -5.07 -17.54
N ASN A 324 8.49 -5.45 -17.21
CA ASN A 324 9.72 -4.89 -17.80
C ASN A 324 10.07 -5.49 -19.18
N ARG A 325 9.20 -6.34 -19.73
CA ARG A 325 9.30 -6.96 -21.06
C ARG A 325 10.52 -7.86 -21.29
N LYS A 326 11.21 -8.27 -20.23
CA LYS A 326 12.30 -9.24 -20.36
C LYS A 326 11.77 -10.60 -20.77
N GLY A 327 12.53 -11.29 -21.63
CA GLY A 327 12.23 -12.65 -22.07
C GLY A 327 12.68 -13.71 -21.08
N ALA A 328 12.17 -14.94 -21.22
CA ALA A 328 12.49 -16.05 -20.33
C ALA A 328 14.00 -16.39 -20.31
N TYR A 329 14.71 -16.23 -21.40
CA TYR A 329 16.17 -16.41 -21.45
C TYR A 329 16.90 -15.44 -20.50
N GLU A 330 16.57 -14.14 -20.58
CA GLU A 330 17.20 -13.11 -19.76
C GLU A 330 16.87 -13.32 -18.27
N VAL A 331 15.61 -13.59 -17.97
CA VAL A 331 15.16 -13.83 -16.58
C VAL A 331 15.80 -15.10 -16.03
N GLY A 332 15.94 -16.16 -16.84
CA GLY A 332 16.63 -17.38 -16.44
C GLY A 332 18.10 -17.14 -16.09
N GLN A 333 18.81 -16.34 -16.87
CA GLN A 333 20.19 -15.95 -16.55
C GLN A 333 20.26 -15.14 -15.25
N LEU A 334 19.31 -14.21 -15.01
CA LEU A 334 19.25 -13.47 -13.75
C LEU A 334 19.03 -14.40 -12.55
N ILE A 335 18.10 -15.35 -12.66
CA ILE A 335 17.87 -16.34 -11.60
C ILE A 335 19.14 -17.14 -11.33
N ARG A 336 19.81 -17.62 -12.39
CA ARG A 336 21.04 -18.39 -12.26
C ARG A 336 22.17 -17.58 -11.62
N SER A 337 22.35 -16.32 -12.01
CA SER A 337 23.38 -15.46 -11.41
C SER A 337 23.13 -15.22 -9.92
N MET A 338 21.86 -14.99 -9.53
CA MET A 338 21.48 -14.81 -8.12
C MET A 338 21.74 -16.08 -7.28
N GLU A 339 21.50 -17.28 -7.83
CA GLU A 339 21.76 -18.54 -7.15
C GLU A 339 23.28 -18.78 -7.00
N VAL A 340 24.07 -18.49 -8.04
CA VAL A 340 25.53 -18.62 -8.01
C VAL A 340 26.15 -17.64 -7.02
N GLU A 341 25.73 -16.39 -7.03
CA GLU A 341 26.22 -15.36 -6.10
C GLU A 341 25.91 -15.73 -4.64
N ALA A 342 24.77 -16.35 -4.39
CA ALA A 342 24.37 -16.78 -3.05
C ALA A 342 25.00 -18.10 -2.59
N ASP A 343 25.75 -18.79 -3.45
CA ASP A 343 26.23 -20.18 -3.23
C ASP A 343 25.06 -21.12 -2.89
N GLU A 344 24.00 -21.07 -3.71
CA GLU A 344 22.79 -21.84 -3.51
C GLU A 344 22.49 -22.72 -4.73
N TRP A 345 22.04 -23.96 -4.44
CA TRP A 345 21.54 -24.88 -5.45
C TRP A 345 20.08 -25.24 -5.17
N ILE A 346 19.17 -24.70 -5.99
CA ILE A 346 17.73 -24.98 -5.87
C ILE A 346 17.37 -26.11 -6.83
N THR A 347 16.90 -27.22 -6.29
CA THR A 347 16.55 -28.41 -7.07
C THR A 347 15.06 -28.51 -7.42
N GLU A 348 14.21 -27.86 -6.64
CA GLU A 348 12.76 -27.88 -6.82
C GLU A 348 12.27 -26.50 -7.25
N ARG A 349 11.79 -26.43 -8.49
CA ARG A 349 11.29 -25.20 -9.11
C ARG A 349 9.93 -25.44 -9.72
N TYR A 350 8.99 -24.51 -9.54
CA TYR A 350 7.62 -24.60 -10.04
C TYR A 350 7.25 -23.34 -10.83
N LEU A 351 6.57 -23.52 -11.97
CA LEU A 351 5.99 -22.43 -12.76
C LEU A 351 4.52 -22.71 -13.04
N ASP A 352 3.78 -21.66 -13.38
CA ASP A 352 2.42 -21.82 -13.92
C ASP A 352 2.40 -22.84 -15.04
N ALA A 353 1.35 -23.65 -15.09
CA ALA A 353 1.21 -24.72 -16.07
C ALA A 353 1.15 -24.18 -17.52
N SER A 354 0.64 -22.96 -17.73
CA SER A 354 0.58 -22.32 -19.06
C SER A 354 1.95 -22.06 -19.67
N CYS A 355 2.99 -21.94 -18.85
CA CYS A 355 4.37 -21.79 -19.30
C CYS A 355 4.91 -22.97 -20.09
N PHE A 356 4.22 -24.10 -20.07
CA PHE A 356 4.58 -25.33 -20.77
C PHE A 356 3.66 -25.66 -21.93
N ASP A 357 2.68 -24.80 -22.21
CA ASP A 357 1.79 -24.96 -23.35
C ASP A 357 2.45 -24.30 -24.58
N ASP A 358 2.31 -24.93 -25.75
CA ASP A 358 2.83 -24.39 -27.00
C ASP A 358 1.85 -23.32 -27.52
N HIS A 359 2.31 -22.08 -27.57
CA HIS A 359 1.55 -20.95 -28.09
C HIS A 359 1.93 -20.63 -29.56
N GLY A 360 2.49 -21.58 -30.31
CA GLY A 360 2.84 -21.43 -31.72
C GLY A 360 4.14 -20.63 -31.99
N VAL A 361 4.96 -20.45 -30.93
CA VAL A 361 6.24 -19.70 -31.01
C VAL A 361 7.47 -20.64 -31.09
N GLY A 362 7.23 -21.95 -31.25
CA GLY A 362 8.27 -22.97 -31.44
C GLY A 362 8.94 -23.50 -30.19
N THR A 363 8.96 -22.77 -29.06
CA THR A 363 9.47 -23.24 -27.77
C THR A 363 8.64 -22.70 -26.62
N THR A 364 8.31 -23.56 -25.65
CA THR A 364 7.59 -23.15 -24.44
C THR A 364 8.47 -22.31 -23.51
N ILE A 365 7.88 -21.50 -22.65
CA ILE A 365 8.60 -20.71 -21.63
C ILE A 365 9.43 -21.65 -20.73
N GLY A 366 8.85 -22.78 -20.31
CA GLY A 366 9.57 -23.79 -19.52
C GLY A 366 10.78 -24.38 -20.25
N ALA A 367 10.69 -24.60 -21.57
CA ALA A 367 11.81 -25.06 -22.38
C ALA A 367 12.89 -23.98 -22.56
N GLN A 368 12.50 -22.71 -22.67
CA GLN A 368 13.45 -21.59 -22.70
C GLN A 368 14.28 -21.52 -21.42
N PHE A 369 13.68 -21.61 -20.23
CA PHE A 369 14.38 -21.68 -18.94
C PHE A 369 15.30 -22.90 -18.85
N ALA A 370 14.87 -24.05 -19.35
CA ALA A 370 15.65 -25.29 -19.29
C ALA A 370 16.88 -25.29 -20.22
N SER A 371 16.90 -24.43 -21.23
CA SER A 371 18.02 -24.31 -22.17
C SER A 371 19.27 -23.69 -21.52
N PRO A 372 20.47 -23.89 -22.08
CA PRO A 372 21.68 -23.22 -21.60
C PRO A 372 21.56 -21.68 -21.64
N GLN A 373 20.88 -21.12 -22.65
CA GLN A 373 20.62 -19.69 -22.78
C GLN A 373 19.69 -19.18 -21.68
N GLY A 374 18.78 -20.02 -21.18
CA GLY A 374 17.87 -19.74 -20.06
C GLY A 374 18.40 -20.13 -18.69
N GLY A 375 19.71 -20.38 -18.56
CA GLY A 375 20.37 -20.69 -17.29
C GLY A 375 20.28 -22.16 -16.85
N SER A 376 19.80 -23.07 -17.72
CA SER A 376 19.61 -24.50 -17.40
C SER A 376 18.73 -24.72 -16.16
N LEU A 377 17.61 -24.00 -16.09
CA LEU A 377 16.66 -24.05 -14.97
C LEU A 377 15.49 -24.98 -15.31
N PHE A 378 15.43 -26.12 -14.63
CA PHE A 378 14.38 -27.12 -14.85
C PHE A 378 13.21 -26.86 -13.91
N PHE A 379 12.13 -26.29 -14.45
CA PHE A 379 10.89 -26.07 -13.74
C PHE A 379 9.91 -27.23 -13.93
N GLN A 380 9.11 -27.49 -12.90
CA GLN A 380 7.99 -28.40 -12.92
C GLN A 380 6.68 -27.61 -13.10
N LYS A 381 5.70 -28.25 -13.76
CA LYS A 381 4.34 -27.65 -13.85
C LYS A 381 3.72 -27.55 -12.46
N SER A 382 3.28 -26.36 -12.06
CA SER A 382 2.38 -26.25 -10.93
C SER A 382 1.00 -26.81 -11.32
N GLN A 383 0.35 -27.50 -10.38
CA GLN A 383 -0.96 -28.09 -10.69
C GLN A 383 -2.03 -27.01 -10.77
N LYS A 384 -2.72 -26.85 -11.92
CA LYS A 384 -3.85 -25.90 -12.10
C LYS A 384 -5.13 -26.29 -11.36
N LYS A 385 -5.26 -27.56 -10.93
CA LYS A 385 -6.49 -28.07 -10.32
C LYS A 385 -6.70 -27.48 -8.92
N ASN A 386 -7.90 -26.91 -8.71
CA ASN A 386 -8.40 -26.39 -7.44
C ASN A 386 -7.71 -25.09 -6.94
N LYS A 387 -7.95 -23.97 -7.67
CA LYS A 387 -7.47 -22.63 -7.24
C LYS A 387 -8.02 -22.27 -5.85
N ALA A 388 -9.29 -22.56 -5.57
CA ALA A 388 -9.94 -22.29 -4.28
C ALA A 388 -9.23 -23.04 -3.13
N GLY A 389 -8.92 -24.33 -3.27
CA GLY A 389 -8.19 -25.08 -2.25
C GLY A 389 -6.77 -24.56 -2.02
N SER A 390 -6.15 -23.99 -3.06
CA SER A 390 -4.81 -23.41 -2.93
C SER A 390 -4.84 -22.04 -2.24
N ILE A 391 -5.87 -21.27 -2.48
CA ILE A 391 -6.15 -20.02 -1.77
C ILE A 391 -6.42 -20.32 -0.30
N SER A 392 -7.25 -21.33 -0.01
CA SER A 392 -7.49 -21.77 1.37
C SER A 392 -6.20 -22.19 2.07
N LEU A 393 -5.30 -22.91 1.38
CA LEU A 393 -4.00 -23.27 1.91
C LEU A 393 -3.15 -22.02 2.24
N LEU A 394 -3.11 -21.02 1.36
CA LEU A 394 -2.38 -19.78 1.64
C LEU A 394 -2.98 -19.05 2.85
N ARG A 395 -4.31 -18.97 2.97
CA ARG A 395 -4.98 -18.43 4.16
C ARG A 395 -4.60 -19.18 5.44
N ASP A 396 -4.54 -20.52 5.40
CA ASP A 396 -4.11 -21.32 6.55
C ASP A 396 -2.67 -21.04 6.98
N TYR A 397 -1.78 -20.74 6.03
CA TYR A 397 -0.40 -20.34 6.31
C TYR A 397 -0.28 -18.90 6.84
N LEU A 398 -1.19 -18.02 6.42
CA LEU A 398 -1.30 -16.64 6.89
C LEU A 398 -2.01 -16.54 8.25
N LYS A 399 -2.83 -17.53 8.62
CA LYS A 399 -3.60 -17.47 9.85
C LYS A 399 -2.70 -17.35 11.07
N THR A 400 -3.02 -16.35 11.89
CA THR A 400 -2.30 -16.12 13.16
C THR A 400 -2.82 -17.05 14.24
N VAL A 401 -1.91 -17.83 14.81
CA VAL A 401 -2.18 -18.71 15.95
C VAL A 401 -1.14 -18.41 17.04
N ASN A 402 -1.59 -18.11 18.25
CA ASN A 402 -0.72 -17.75 19.38
C ASN A 402 0.29 -16.63 19.06
N GLY A 403 -0.12 -15.63 18.28
CA GLY A 403 0.72 -14.47 17.93
C GLY A 403 1.76 -14.74 16.82
N THR A 404 1.72 -15.89 16.16
CA THR A 404 2.62 -16.22 15.05
C THR A 404 1.85 -16.82 13.87
N ALA A 405 2.45 -16.81 12.69
CA ALA A 405 1.91 -17.42 11.48
C ALA A 405 2.95 -18.36 10.85
N ARG A 406 2.50 -19.31 10.07
CA ARG A 406 3.39 -20.29 9.40
C ARG A 406 4.09 -19.72 8.17
N LEU A 407 3.55 -18.70 7.53
CA LEU A 407 4.20 -17.98 6.45
C LEU A 407 4.90 -16.74 6.99
N LYS A 408 6.18 -16.60 6.70
CA LYS A 408 7.01 -15.43 6.99
C LYS A 408 7.57 -14.91 5.68
N VAL A 409 7.58 -13.60 5.52
CA VAL A 409 8.11 -12.91 4.34
C VAL A 409 9.25 -12.01 4.82
N MET A 410 10.45 -12.21 4.32
CA MET A 410 11.57 -11.34 4.69
C MET A 410 11.42 -9.96 4.04
N ASP A 411 11.89 -8.93 4.71
CA ASP A 411 11.75 -7.51 4.32
C ASP A 411 12.35 -7.17 2.95
N VAL A 412 13.16 -8.05 2.39
CA VAL A 412 13.69 -7.96 1.01
C VAL A 412 12.67 -8.33 -0.07
N ALA A 413 11.57 -9.02 0.27
CA ALA A 413 10.51 -9.37 -0.68
C ALA A 413 9.46 -8.24 -0.75
N VAL A 414 9.90 -7.09 -1.21
CA VAL A 414 9.18 -5.81 -1.15
C VAL A 414 7.85 -5.84 -1.90
N ASN A 415 7.82 -6.49 -3.07
CA ASN A 415 6.60 -6.55 -3.88
C ASN A 415 5.57 -7.52 -3.30
N THR A 416 5.99 -8.65 -2.74
CA THR A 416 5.09 -9.55 -2.01
C THR A 416 4.44 -8.83 -0.81
N ILE A 417 5.23 -8.10 -0.02
CA ILE A 417 4.74 -7.32 1.12
C ILE A 417 3.75 -6.25 0.68
N ARG A 418 3.97 -5.62 -0.47
CA ARG A 418 3.15 -4.56 -1.01
C ARG A 418 1.86 -5.07 -1.66
N THR A 419 1.95 -6.11 -2.49
CA THR A 419 0.84 -6.52 -3.35
C THR A 419 -0.14 -7.46 -2.66
N LEU A 420 0.33 -8.34 -1.78
CA LEU A 420 -0.53 -9.32 -1.12
C LEU A 420 -1.70 -8.68 -0.35
N PRO A 421 -1.49 -7.64 0.50
CA PRO A 421 -2.59 -6.98 1.21
C PRO A 421 -3.47 -6.09 0.32
N SER A 422 -3.02 -5.73 -0.88
CA SER A 422 -3.78 -4.86 -1.80
C SER A 422 -4.75 -5.62 -2.71
N LEU A 423 -4.68 -6.95 -2.74
CA LEU A 423 -5.60 -7.77 -3.55
C LEU A 423 -7.02 -7.65 -3.02
N GLN A 424 -7.93 -7.34 -3.92
CA GLN A 424 -9.36 -7.22 -3.63
C GLN A 424 -10.09 -8.53 -3.92
N VAL A 425 -11.26 -8.70 -3.31
CA VAL A 425 -12.17 -9.80 -3.63
C VAL A 425 -12.68 -9.61 -5.05
N ASP A 426 -12.70 -10.67 -5.86
CA ASP A 426 -13.30 -10.65 -7.20
C ASP A 426 -14.81 -10.36 -7.11
N LYS A 427 -15.30 -9.42 -7.93
CA LYS A 427 -16.70 -8.97 -7.92
C LYS A 427 -17.71 -10.07 -8.27
N ASN A 428 -17.27 -11.06 -9.04
CA ASN A 428 -18.12 -12.16 -9.52
C ASN A 428 -17.91 -13.46 -8.74
N ASN A 429 -16.79 -13.57 -8.00
CA ASN A 429 -16.47 -14.77 -7.25
C ASN A 429 -15.74 -14.43 -5.94
N VAL A 430 -16.47 -14.37 -4.85
CA VAL A 430 -15.97 -14.03 -3.52
C VAL A 430 -14.90 -15.00 -2.96
N GLU A 431 -14.77 -16.19 -3.54
CA GLU A 431 -13.73 -17.17 -3.17
C GLU A 431 -12.40 -16.94 -3.90
N GLN A 432 -12.33 -15.92 -4.76
CA GLN A 432 -11.15 -15.56 -5.54
C GLN A 432 -10.80 -14.08 -5.37
N TYR A 433 -9.54 -13.76 -5.57
CA TYR A 433 -9.10 -12.36 -5.68
C TYR A 433 -9.24 -11.88 -7.13
N ASP A 434 -9.42 -10.58 -7.28
CA ASP A 434 -9.45 -9.90 -8.57
C ASP A 434 -8.09 -10.03 -9.28
N THR A 435 -8.11 -10.68 -10.45
CA THR A 435 -6.92 -10.87 -11.30
C THR A 435 -6.64 -9.67 -12.21
N GLY A 436 -7.45 -8.61 -12.14
CA GLY A 436 -7.18 -7.34 -12.80
C GLY A 436 -6.05 -6.54 -12.14
N GLY A 437 -5.78 -6.81 -10.86
CA GLY A 437 -4.72 -6.19 -10.07
C GLY A 437 -3.35 -6.85 -10.19
N GLU A 438 -2.46 -6.55 -9.25
CA GLU A 438 -1.10 -7.13 -9.15
C GLU A 438 -1.13 -8.44 -8.34
N ASP A 439 -1.61 -9.52 -8.93
CA ASP A 439 -1.80 -10.83 -8.30
C ASP A 439 -0.57 -11.77 -8.39
N HIS A 440 0.47 -11.38 -9.11
CA HIS A 440 1.61 -12.23 -9.47
C HIS A 440 2.36 -12.82 -8.25
N CYS A 441 2.50 -12.04 -7.17
CA CYS A 441 3.12 -12.55 -5.95
C CYS A 441 2.23 -13.55 -5.22
N ALA A 442 0.91 -13.35 -5.23
CA ALA A 442 -0.04 -14.29 -4.63
C ALA A 442 -0.09 -15.61 -5.41
N ASP A 443 -0.10 -15.54 -6.74
CA ASP A 443 -0.05 -16.75 -7.58
C ASP A 443 1.27 -17.51 -7.38
N SER A 444 2.41 -16.81 -7.30
CA SER A 444 3.71 -17.43 -6.96
C SER A 444 3.71 -18.10 -5.59
N LEU A 445 3.13 -17.46 -4.56
CA LEU A 445 2.95 -18.05 -3.23
C LEU A 445 2.07 -19.31 -3.28
N ILE A 446 0.98 -19.27 -4.04
CA ILE A 446 0.10 -20.43 -4.23
C ILE A 446 0.87 -21.59 -4.86
N TYR A 447 1.65 -21.34 -5.92
CA TYR A 447 2.45 -22.40 -6.56
C TYR A 447 3.51 -22.95 -5.61
N LEU A 448 4.09 -22.11 -4.79
CA LEU A 448 5.11 -22.45 -3.81
C LEU A 448 4.57 -23.32 -2.66
N LEU A 449 3.37 -22.99 -2.14
CA LEU A 449 2.77 -23.68 -1.00
C LEU A 449 2.08 -25.01 -1.38
N ARG A 450 1.76 -25.23 -2.65
CA ARG A 450 1.17 -26.51 -3.12
C ARG A 450 2.08 -27.72 -2.89
N LYS A 451 3.37 -27.50 -2.64
CA LYS A 451 4.24 -28.54 -2.15
C LYS A 451 3.81 -28.96 -0.75
N ASN A 452 3.63 -30.26 -0.54
CA ASN A 452 3.30 -30.81 0.77
C ASN A 452 4.48 -30.62 1.75
N ILE A 453 4.41 -29.57 2.56
CA ILE A 453 5.48 -29.18 3.50
C ILE A 453 5.25 -29.94 4.80
N LYS A 454 6.08 -30.96 5.04
CA LYS A 454 6.03 -31.76 6.27
C LYS A 454 6.85 -31.10 7.38
N THR A 455 6.29 -31.07 8.58
CA THR A 455 7.00 -30.66 9.80
C THR A 455 8.06 -31.70 10.18
N PHE A 456 8.99 -31.34 11.05
CA PHE A 456 10.00 -32.27 11.56
C PHE A 456 9.35 -33.40 12.39
N GLU A 457 8.23 -33.12 13.05
CA GLU A 457 7.45 -34.13 13.79
C GLU A 457 6.72 -35.09 12.84
N ASP A 458 6.17 -34.60 11.73
CA ASP A 458 5.57 -35.44 10.68
C ASP A 458 6.62 -36.36 10.05
N GLN A 459 7.85 -35.88 9.84
CA GLN A 459 8.95 -36.71 9.34
C GLN A 459 9.38 -37.78 10.32
N LYS A 460 9.40 -37.50 11.63
CA LYS A 460 9.65 -38.47 12.67
C LYS A 460 8.55 -39.53 12.77
N SER A 461 7.27 -39.09 12.66
CA SER A 461 6.14 -40.02 12.69
C SER A 461 6.16 -40.95 11.47
N ASP A 462 6.41 -40.44 10.27
CA ASP A 462 6.53 -41.26 9.06
C ASP A 462 7.70 -42.26 9.17
N HIS A 463 8.82 -41.82 9.72
CA HIS A 463 9.99 -42.71 9.91
C HIS A 463 9.68 -43.80 10.92
N SER A 464 8.95 -43.49 11.99
CA SER A 464 8.50 -44.46 12.98
C SER A 464 7.48 -45.45 12.43
N VAL A 465 6.56 -44.99 11.57
CA VAL A 465 5.61 -45.85 10.85
C VAL A 465 6.32 -46.74 9.83
N MET A 466 7.31 -46.20 9.07
CA MET A 466 8.15 -47.04 8.18
C MET A 466 8.94 -48.09 8.91
N LEU A 467 9.51 -47.77 10.06
CA LEU A 467 10.22 -48.73 10.90
C LEU A 467 9.29 -49.80 11.48
N ARG A 468 8.08 -49.46 11.89
CA ARG A 468 7.05 -50.42 12.31
C ARG A 468 6.67 -51.35 11.16
N ASN A 469 6.37 -50.79 9.97
CA ASN A 469 6.01 -51.58 8.80
C ASN A 469 7.14 -52.50 8.37
N LYS A 470 8.42 -52.07 8.42
CA LYS A 470 9.59 -52.93 8.16
C LYS A 470 9.71 -54.08 9.15
N LYS A 471 9.45 -53.86 10.46
CA LYS A 471 9.44 -54.88 11.48
C LYS A 471 8.30 -55.87 11.27
N VAL A 472 7.12 -55.42 10.87
CA VAL A 472 5.97 -56.28 10.57
C VAL A 472 6.28 -57.16 9.33
N LEU A 473 6.86 -56.59 8.26
CA LEU A 473 7.25 -57.36 7.09
C LEU A 473 8.36 -58.39 7.38
N GLN A 474 9.29 -58.07 8.27
CA GLN A 474 10.31 -59.01 8.71
C GLN A 474 9.74 -60.14 9.59
N SER A 475 8.71 -59.89 10.39
CA SER A 475 8.02 -60.91 11.19
C SER A 475 7.21 -61.89 10.34
N PHE A 476 6.66 -61.44 9.20
CA PHE A 476 5.96 -62.32 8.25
C PHE A 476 6.92 -63.15 7.39
N GLY A 477 8.14 -62.65 7.12
CA GLY A 477 9.18 -63.39 6.38
C GLY A 477 9.82 -64.52 7.18
N SER A 478 9.73 -64.48 8.52
CA SER A 478 10.28 -65.54 9.41
C SER A 478 9.28 -66.65 9.74
N MET A 479 8.02 -66.58 9.34
CA MET A 479 6.98 -67.59 9.53
C MET A 479 6.77 -68.51 8.33
N GLY A 480 7.52 -68.33 7.26
CA GLY A 480 7.35 -69.07 5.99
C GLY A 480 8.31 -70.20 5.70
N CYS A 481 9.08 -70.70 6.70
CA CYS A 481 9.94 -71.88 6.57
C CYS A 481 9.87 -72.73 7.84
N GLN A 482 8.83 -73.51 7.95
CA GLN A 482 8.77 -74.78 8.68
C GLN A 482 7.90 -75.74 7.92
#